data_83fa3c69c54cafc8bd8c7863cdea0f37
#
_entry.id   83fa3c69c54cafc8bd8c7863cdea0f37
#
_cell.length_a   1.000
_cell.length_b   1.000
_cell.length_c   1.000
_cell.angle_alpha   90.00
_cell.angle_beta   90.00
_cell.angle_gamma   90.00
#
_symmetry.space_group_name_H-M   'P 1'
#
loop_
_entity.id
_entity.type
_entity.pdbx_description
1 polymer ?
#
loop_
_entity_poly.entity_id
_entity_poly.type
_entity_poly.pdbx_seq_one_letter_code
_entity_poly.pdbx_strand_id
1 'polypeptide(L)'
;MTAPSSTDAAAALLAANRRRRSIRKWIVIGTLPLTVAALLFTGKLLSMYAFAHQSITSYVVGDYEGTIRAGEGQEFLNWFEPYKAPFNVGTGLAGSMQLTEARAKFEEALPLAHGLEVCGVRVNLALVIEQMGDAARDEGDGPGAAALYAEALTVTLETPAECGEPEADEQSSDPERSMGDTIEETEERLKQKQQQQQSGEGEEPQEQPEQEGPSDDQLGDLEDRLNQGREERQDNEDGDGSGSGTDKPW
;
A
#
# COMPACT_ATOMS: atom_id res chain seq x y z
N MET A 1 -7.61 -1.78 81.55
CA MET A 1 -7.95 -1.66 80.08
C MET A 1 -9.45 -1.95 79.95
N THR A 2 -10.26 -0.94 79.80
CA THR A 2 -11.71 -1.08 79.62
C THR A 2 -11.98 -1.48 78.16
N ALA A 3 -12.70 -2.60 77.97
CA ALA A 3 -13.13 -3.02 76.59
C ALA A 3 -14.02 -1.93 75.94
N PRO A 4 -13.84 -1.62 74.68
CA PRO A 4 -14.67 -0.63 74.00
C PRO A 4 -16.15 -1.03 74.05
N SER A 5 -17.05 -0.05 74.22
CA SER A 5 -18.48 -0.31 74.21
C SER A 5 -18.97 -0.81 72.83
N SER A 6 -20.06 -1.60 72.85
CA SER A 6 -20.62 -2.09 71.54
C SER A 6 -21.00 -1.00 70.61
N THR A 7 -21.35 0.20 71.06
CA THR A 7 -21.66 1.40 70.34
C THR A 7 -20.43 2.01 69.63
N ASP A 8 -19.28 1.98 70.31
CA ASP A 8 -18.00 2.47 69.77
C ASP A 8 -17.47 1.54 68.67
N ALA A 9 -17.62 0.23 68.87
CA ALA A 9 -17.28 -0.75 67.85
C ALA A 9 -18.14 -0.60 66.57
N ALA A 10 -19.45 -0.40 66.71
CA ALA A 10 -20.36 -0.16 65.59
C ALA A 10 -20.03 1.15 64.84
N ALA A 11 -19.74 2.23 65.58
CA ALA A 11 -19.32 3.52 64.98
C ALA A 11 -18.02 3.39 64.20
N ALA A 12 -17.05 2.67 64.72
CA ALA A 12 -15.76 2.40 64.05
C ALA A 12 -15.94 1.60 62.74
N LEU A 13 -16.84 0.58 62.74
CA LEU A 13 -17.16 -0.19 61.53
C LEU A 13 -17.85 0.67 60.47
N LEU A 14 -18.80 1.53 60.85
CA LEU A 14 -19.46 2.45 59.93
C LEU A 14 -18.47 3.47 59.34
N ALA A 15 -17.58 4.02 60.14
CA ALA A 15 -16.51 4.93 59.67
C ALA A 15 -15.56 4.23 58.67
N ALA A 16 -15.13 2.99 59.01
CA ALA A 16 -14.29 2.19 58.11
C ALA A 16 -15.00 1.88 56.78
N ASN A 17 -16.28 1.52 56.82
CA ASN A 17 -17.05 1.28 55.60
C ASN A 17 -17.23 2.56 54.75
N ARG A 18 -17.45 3.68 55.38
CA ARG A 18 -17.57 4.98 54.68
C ARG A 18 -16.25 5.34 54.01
N ARG A 19 -15.12 5.16 54.68
CA ARG A 19 -13.78 5.36 54.13
C ARG A 19 -13.50 4.43 52.95
N ARG A 20 -13.82 3.12 53.08
CA ARG A 20 -13.68 2.14 52.00
C ARG A 20 -14.51 2.52 50.76
N ARG A 21 -15.76 2.98 50.95
CA ARG A 21 -16.63 3.44 49.86
C ARG A 21 -16.07 4.69 49.20
N SER A 22 -15.54 5.63 49.96
CA SER A 22 -14.89 6.83 49.43
C SER A 22 -13.65 6.49 48.62
N ILE A 23 -12.77 5.63 49.12
CA ILE A 23 -11.57 5.18 48.40
C ILE A 23 -11.96 4.49 47.08
N ARG A 24 -12.94 3.57 47.12
CA ARG A 24 -13.42 2.91 45.90
C ARG A 24 -13.98 3.89 44.87
N LYS A 25 -14.74 4.90 45.32
CA LYS A 25 -15.24 5.94 44.40
C LYS A 25 -14.11 6.70 43.75
N TRP A 26 -13.10 7.11 44.51
CA TRP A 26 -11.94 7.84 43.95
C TRP A 26 -11.08 6.99 43.03
N ILE A 27 -10.92 5.70 43.34
CA ILE A 27 -10.23 4.75 42.46
C ILE A 27 -11.02 4.66 41.13
N VAL A 28 -12.33 4.43 41.17
CA VAL A 28 -13.15 4.33 39.96
C VAL A 28 -13.11 5.64 39.17
N ILE A 29 -13.27 6.79 39.80
CA ILE A 29 -13.21 8.10 39.14
C ILE A 29 -11.85 8.33 38.47
N GLY A 30 -10.77 7.92 39.12
CA GLY A 30 -9.41 8.09 38.61
C GLY A 30 -9.05 7.08 37.51
N THR A 31 -9.53 5.82 37.62
CA THR A 31 -9.18 4.77 36.64
C THR A 31 -10.09 4.74 35.43
N LEU A 32 -11.36 5.13 35.56
CA LEU A 32 -12.34 5.09 34.48
C LEU A 32 -11.88 5.88 33.22
N PRO A 33 -11.46 7.16 33.33
CA PRO A 33 -11.02 7.92 32.15
C PRO A 33 -9.79 7.29 31.49
N LEU A 34 -8.85 6.76 32.27
CA LEU A 34 -7.67 6.06 31.72
C LEU A 34 -8.06 4.78 30.99
N THR A 35 -9.00 4.01 31.54
CA THR A 35 -9.51 2.81 30.90
C THR A 35 -10.23 3.14 29.60
N VAL A 36 -11.09 4.16 29.60
CA VAL A 36 -11.79 4.63 28.39
C VAL A 36 -10.79 5.09 27.33
N ALA A 37 -9.80 5.90 27.73
CA ALA A 37 -8.75 6.37 26.80
C ALA A 37 -7.96 5.19 26.20
N ALA A 38 -7.59 4.19 27.02
CA ALA A 38 -6.90 3.00 26.55
C ALA A 38 -7.76 2.18 25.57
N LEU A 39 -9.05 2.01 25.83
CA LEU A 39 -9.98 1.32 24.95
C LEU A 39 -10.17 2.04 23.62
N LEU A 40 -10.32 3.38 23.65
CA LEU A 40 -10.42 4.19 22.43
C LEU A 40 -9.12 4.11 21.61
N PHE A 41 -7.98 4.18 22.26
CA PHE A 41 -6.68 4.03 21.63
C PHE A 41 -6.51 2.65 20.96
N THR A 42 -6.81 1.58 21.70
CA THR A 42 -6.77 0.21 21.16
C THR A 42 -7.75 0.05 19.98
N GLY A 43 -8.98 0.57 20.12
CA GLY A 43 -9.97 0.57 19.04
C GLY A 43 -9.46 1.30 17.78
N LYS A 44 -8.76 2.43 17.98
CA LYS A 44 -8.16 3.17 16.85
C LYS A 44 -7.06 2.37 16.18
N LEU A 45 -6.13 1.76 16.91
CA LEU A 45 -5.09 0.90 16.33
C LEU A 45 -5.68 -0.27 15.52
N LEU A 46 -6.68 -0.94 16.09
CA LEU A 46 -7.37 -2.03 15.39
C LEU A 46 -8.08 -1.55 14.11
N SER A 47 -8.67 -0.35 14.14
CA SER A 47 -9.32 0.23 12.97
C SER A 47 -8.32 0.55 11.86
N MET A 48 -7.14 1.05 12.20
CA MET A 48 -6.07 1.32 11.21
C MET A 48 -5.62 0.03 10.53
N TYR A 49 -5.41 -1.03 11.32
CA TYR A 49 -5.07 -2.35 10.77
C TYR A 49 -6.18 -2.90 9.85
N ALA A 50 -7.45 -2.79 10.28
CA ALA A 50 -8.58 -3.23 9.48
C ALA A 50 -8.67 -2.48 8.13
N PHE A 51 -8.50 -1.15 8.14
CA PHE A 51 -8.50 -0.34 6.91
C PHE A 51 -7.30 -0.66 6.02
N ALA A 52 -6.10 -0.88 6.57
CA ALA A 52 -4.93 -1.29 5.79
C ALA A 52 -5.19 -2.63 5.08
N HIS A 53 -5.67 -3.62 5.81
CA HIS A 53 -6.03 -4.91 5.24
C HIS A 53 -7.14 -4.79 4.17
N GLN A 54 -8.16 -3.97 4.43
CA GLN A 54 -9.22 -3.71 3.46
C GLN A 54 -8.67 -3.04 2.20
N SER A 55 -7.75 -2.08 2.32
CA SER A 55 -7.13 -1.42 1.17
C SER A 55 -6.42 -2.43 0.27
N ILE A 56 -5.60 -3.31 0.84
CA ILE A 56 -4.88 -4.35 0.10
C ILE A 56 -5.87 -5.32 -0.57
N THR A 57 -6.85 -5.84 0.17
CA THR A 57 -7.81 -6.81 -0.38
C THR A 57 -8.68 -6.21 -1.48
N SER A 58 -9.13 -4.96 -1.33
CA SER A 58 -9.87 -4.25 -2.37
C SER A 58 -9.04 -4.05 -3.63
N TYR A 59 -7.76 -3.68 -3.47
CA TYR A 59 -6.85 -3.51 -4.61
C TYR A 59 -6.67 -4.82 -5.38
N VAL A 60 -6.40 -5.92 -4.69
CA VAL A 60 -6.15 -7.24 -5.30
C VAL A 60 -7.33 -7.72 -6.14
N VAL A 61 -8.56 -7.40 -5.75
CA VAL A 61 -9.78 -7.77 -6.52
C VAL A 61 -10.19 -6.70 -7.54
N GLY A 62 -9.41 -5.62 -7.70
CA GLY A 62 -9.70 -4.53 -8.64
C GLY A 62 -10.77 -3.54 -8.17
N ASP A 63 -11.20 -3.59 -6.89
CA ASP A 63 -12.08 -2.57 -6.30
C ASP A 63 -11.26 -1.36 -5.86
N TYR A 64 -10.81 -0.56 -6.84
CA TYR A 64 -9.97 0.62 -6.59
C TYR A 64 -10.69 1.69 -5.79
N GLU A 65 -11.99 1.84 -5.98
CA GLU A 65 -12.85 2.70 -5.14
C GLU A 65 -12.87 2.25 -3.67
N GLY A 66 -12.92 0.94 -3.44
CA GLY A 66 -12.80 0.34 -2.11
C GLY A 66 -11.44 0.61 -1.49
N THR A 67 -10.37 0.56 -2.29
CA THR A 67 -9.00 0.90 -1.88
C THR A 67 -8.90 2.36 -1.43
N ILE A 68 -9.43 3.30 -2.22
CA ILE A 68 -9.48 4.73 -1.89
C ILE A 68 -10.23 4.96 -0.57
N ARG A 69 -11.46 4.45 -0.45
CA ARG A 69 -12.26 4.60 0.78
C ARG A 69 -11.58 4.03 2.01
N ALA A 70 -10.88 2.91 1.87
CA ALA A 70 -10.13 2.31 2.97
C ALA A 70 -8.92 3.19 3.35
N GLY A 71 -8.20 3.75 2.37
CA GLY A 71 -7.13 4.72 2.61
C GLY A 71 -7.61 5.96 3.35
N GLU A 72 -8.70 6.59 2.92
CA GLU A 72 -9.34 7.73 3.60
C GLU A 72 -9.75 7.39 5.04
N GLY A 73 -10.22 6.16 5.29
CA GLY A 73 -10.56 5.69 6.63
C GLY A 73 -9.36 5.64 7.60
N GLN A 74 -8.13 5.60 7.08
CA GLN A 74 -6.91 5.61 7.88
C GLN A 74 -6.50 7.02 8.33
N GLU A 75 -6.96 8.10 7.67
CA GLU A 75 -6.48 9.46 7.88
C GLU A 75 -6.79 9.97 9.30
N PHE A 76 -8.00 9.70 9.81
CA PHE A 76 -8.44 10.24 11.10
C PHE A 76 -7.55 9.77 12.26
N LEU A 77 -6.89 10.70 12.96
CA LEU A 77 -6.01 10.46 14.10
C LEU A 77 -4.89 9.44 13.81
N ASN A 78 -4.34 9.47 12.62
CA ASN A 78 -3.20 8.63 12.24
C ASN A 78 -1.88 9.30 12.61
N TRP A 79 -1.45 9.10 13.86
CA TRP A 79 -0.20 9.67 14.38
C TRP A 79 1.01 8.74 14.27
N PHE A 80 0.78 7.46 13.98
CA PHE A 80 1.84 6.45 13.98
C PHE A 80 2.41 6.18 12.59
N GLU A 81 1.54 6.14 11.59
CA GLU A 81 1.89 5.82 10.20
C GLU A 81 1.16 6.82 9.27
N PRO A 82 1.46 8.13 9.41
CA PRO A 82 0.69 9.17 8.71
C PRO A 82 0.76 9.06 7.19
N TYR A 83 1.84 8.47 6.64
CA TYR A 83 2.02 8.26 5.21
C TYR A 83 1.05 7.23 4.61
N LYS A 84 0.56 6.25 5.41
CA LYS A 84 -0.26 5.14 4.88
C LYS A 84 -1.59 5.59 4.30
N ALA A 85 -2.23 6.61 4.86
CA ALA A 85 -3.49 7.11 4.33
C ALA A 85 -3.32 7.66 2.90
N PRO A 86 -2.47 8.69 2.64
CA PRO A 86 -2.26 9.18 1.29
C PRO A 86 -1.63 8.12 0.37
N PHE A 87 -0.76 7.24 0.86
CA PHE A 87 -0.19 6.14 0.10
C PHE A 87 -1.28 5.19 -0.45
N ASN A 88 -2.18 4.71 0.40
CA ASN A 88 -3.24 3.79 0.00
C ASN A 88 -4.28 4.45 -0.92
N VAL A 89 -4.58 5.74 -0.69
CA VAL A 89 -5.43 6.52 -1.61
C VAL A 89 -4.74 6.65 -2.97
N GLY A 90 -3.45 6.99 -3.00
CA GLY A 90 -2.64 7.08 -4.23
C GLY A 90 -2.62 5.76 -4.99
N THR A 91 -2.48 4.64 -4.28
CA THR A 91 -2.52 3.29 -4.86
C THR A 91 -3.86 3.00 -5.55
N GLY A 92 -4.99 3.31 -4.90
CA GLY A 92 -6.32 3.14 -5.50
C GLY A 92 -6.53 4.05 -6.71
N LEU A 93 -6.07 5.30 -6.64
CA LEU A 93 -6.13 6.25 -7.77
C LEU A 93 -5.28 5.77 -8.95
N ALA A 94 -4.06 5.27 -8.69
CA ALA A 94 -3.20 4.71 -9.73
C ALA A 94 -3.87 3.49 -10.41
N GLY A 95 -4.44 2.58 -9.64
CA GLY A 95 -5.16 1.42 -10.17
C GLY A 95 -6.37 1.81 -11.03
N SER A 96 -7.04 2.92 -10.73
CA SER A 96 -8.13 3.47 -11.53
C SER A 96 -7.68 4.43 -12.64
N MET A 97 -6.38 4.50 -12.93
CA MET A 97 -5.76 5.36 -13.96
C MET A 97 -5.97 6.87 -13.75
N GLN A 98 -6.26 7.29 -12.52
CA GLN A 98 -6.31 8.70 -12.11
C GLN A 98 -4.89 9.16 -11.73
N LEU A 99 -3.99 9.21 -12.72
CA LEU A 99 -2.55 9.28 -12.50
C LEU A 99 -2.10 10.61 -11.89
N THR A 100 -2.73 11.72 -12.25
CA THR A 100 -2.40 13.05 -11.72
C THR A 100 -2.71 13.15 -10.21
N GLU A 101 -3.87 12.65 -9.82
CA GLU A 101 -4.30 12.62 -8.43
C GLU A 101 -3.49 11.59 -7.63
N ALA A 102 -3.17 10.43 -8.23
CA ALA A 102 -2.33 9.41 -7.63
C ALA A 102 -0.93 9.96 -7.31
N ARG A 103 -0.31 10.65 -8.28
CA ARG A 103 0.96 11.35 -8.11
C ARG A 103 0.92 12.32 -6.93
N ALA A 104 -0.08 13.19 -6.88
CA ALA A 104 -0.24 14.14 -5.80
C ALA A 104 -0.35 13.46 -4.42
N LYS A 105 -1.00 12.30 -4.35
CA LYS A 105 -1.11 11.53 -3.11
C LYS A 105 0.20 10.85 -2.70
N PHE A 106 1.00 10.35 -3.62
CA PHE A 106 2.33 9.82 -3.29
C PHE A 106 3.31 10.94 -2.90
N GLU A 107 3.23 12.11 -3.55
CA GLU A 107 3.99 13.31 -3.15
C GLU A 107 3.60 13.79 -1.74
N GLU A 108 2.31 13.69 -1.36
CA GLU A 108 1.83 13.94 0.01
C GLU A 108 2.37 12.91 1.01
N ALA A 109 2.43 11.63 0.63
CA ALA A 109 2.90 10.54 1.47
C ALA A 109 4.42 10.63 1.74
N LEU A 110 5.20 11.02 0.74
CA LEU A 110 6.66 10.96 0.77
C LEU A 110 7.31 11.70 1.98
N PRO A 111 6.96 12.94 2.32
CA PRO A 111 7.53 13.62 3.49
C PRO A 111 7.03 13.04 4.84
N LEU A 112 6.02 12.19 4.84
CA LEU A 112 5.46 11.55 6.02
C LEU A 112 6.04 10.16 6.27
N ALA A 113 6.68 9.57 5.27
CA ALA A 113 7.31 8.25 5.34
C ALA A 113 8.72 8.36 5.94
N HIS A 114 9.12 7.38 6.74
CA HIS A 114 10.41 7.35 7.41
C HIS A 114 11.11 5.99 7.28
N GLY A 115 12.44 6.00 7.21
CA GLY A 115 13.22 4.76 7.05
C GLY A 115 12.79 3.98 5.80
N LEU A 116 12.58 2.68 5.94
CA LEU A 116 12.20 1.81 4.82
C LEU A 116 10.79 2.08 4.24
N GLU A 117 9.94 2.83 4.95
CA GLU A 117 8.61 3.23 4.42
C GLU A 117 8.74 4.09 3.15
N VAL A 118 9.84 4.85 3.03
CA VAL A 118 10.14 5.68 1.86
C VAL A 118 10.27 4.85 0.58
N CYS A 119 10.72 3.61 0.69
CA CYS A 119 11.00 2.75 -0.46
C CYS A 119 9.73 2.50 -1.29
N GLY A 120 8.68 1.99 -0.66
CA GLY A 120 7.41 1.74 -1.34
C GLY A 120 6.77 3.02 -1.89
N VAL A 121 6.86 4.14 -1.18
CA VAL A 121 6.33 5.42 -1.66
C VAL A 121 7.04 5.88 -2.92
N ARG A 122 8.39 5.82 -2.96
CA ARG A 122 9.19 6.23 -4.13
C ARG A 122 8.96 5.33 -5.33
N VAL A 123 8.92 4.01 -5.13
CA VAL A 123 8.66 3.06 -6.22
C VAL A 123 7.30 3.33 -6.86
N ASN A 124 6.24 3.52 -6.05
CA ASN A 124 4.91 3.80 -6.58
C ASN A 124 4.82 5.20 -7.23
N LEU A 125 5.51 6.21 -6.68
CA LEU A 125 5.59 7.54 -7.29
C LEU A 125 6.27 7.47 -8.66
N ALA A 126 7.43 6.79 -8.76
CA ALA A 126 8.14 6.60 -10.01
C ALA A 126 7.27 5.86 -11.04
N LEU A 127 6.57 4.80 -10.63
CA LEU A 127 5.68 4.05 -11.50
C LEU A 127 4.52 4.91 -12.04
N VAL A 128 3.90 5.73 -11.21
CA VAL A 128 2.81 6.63 -11.66
C VAL A 128 3.33 7.69 -12.63
N ILE A 129 4.50 8.29 -12.37
CA ILE A 129 5.11 9.26 -13.29
C ILE A 129 5.49 8.58 -14.61
N GLU A 130 5.99 7.35 -14.57
CA GLU A 130 6.25 6.54 -15.76
C GLU A 130 4.98 6.31 -16.58
N GLN A 131 3.88 5.91 -15.95
CA GLN A 131 2.58 5.72 -16.60
C GLN A 131 2.04 7.03 -17.22
N MET A 132 2.25 8.16 -16.55
CA MET A 132 1.94 9.48 -17.13
C MET A 132 2.78 9.74 -18.40
N GLY A 133 4.05 9.34 -18.38
CA GLY A 133 4.92 9.40 -19.55
C GLY A 133 4.44 8.50 -20.70
N ASP A 134 3.98 7.29 -20.38
CA ASP A 134 3.39 6.38 -21.36
C ASP A 134 2.13 6.99 -21.99
N ALA A 135 1.25 7.60 -21.19
CA ALA A 135 0.06 8.28 -21.68
C ALA A 135 0.42 9.47 -22.60
N ALA A 136 1.40 10.29 -22.22
CA ALA A 136 1.86 11.41 -23.04
C ALA A 136 2.45 10.93 -24.39
N ARG A 137 3.22 9.83 -24.37
CA ARG A 137 3.73 9.21 -25.59
C ARG A 137 2.60 8.73 -26.50
N ASP A 138 1.59 8.06 -25.93
CA ASP A 138 0.45 7.52 -26.69
C ASP A 138 -0.42 8.65 -27.27
N GLU A 139 -0.41 9.83 -26.68
CA GLU A 139 -1.00 11.07 -27.20
C GLU A 139 -0.13 11.78 -28.25
N GLY A 140 1.10 11.29 -28.50
CA GLY A 140 2.05 11.87 -29.43
C GLY A 140 2.88 13.03 -28.87
N ASP A 141 2.81 13.28 -27.55
CA ASP A 141 3.66 14.26 -26.85
C ASP A 141 5.00 13.62 -26.45
N GLY A 142 5.87 13.39 -27.43
CA GLY A 142 7.20 12.83 -27.20
C GLY A 142 8.06 13.64 -26.22
N PRO A 143 8.14 14.98 -26.34
CA PRO A 143 8.85 15.82 -25.39
C PRO A 143 8.29 15.73 -23.96
N GLY A 144 6.98 15.72 -23.81
CA GLY A 144 6.31 15.53 -22.50
C GLY A 144 6.60 14.16 -21.91
N ALA A 145 6.53 13.10 -22.70
CA ALA A 145 6.88 11.74 -22.30
C ALA A 145 8.34 11.66 -21.84
N ALA A 146 9.28 12.23 -22.61
CA ALA A 146 10.71 12.24 -22.25
C ALA A 146 10.96 12.96 -20.91
N ALA A 147 10.28 14.07 -20.65
CA ALA A 147 10.39 14.81 -19.41
C ALA A 147 9.87 13.98 -18.21
N LEU A 148 8.75 13.29 -18.36
CA LEU A 148 8.16 12.45 -17.35
C LEU A 148 9.03 11.22 -17.05
N TYR A 149 9.59 10.56 -18.06
CA TYR A 149 10.54 9.46 -17.83
C TYR A 149 11.83 9.92 -17.13
N ALA A 150 12.33 11.13 -17.44
CA ALA A 150 13.46 11.71 -16.75
C ALA A 150 13.14 11.99 -15.28
N GLU A 151 11.96 12.47 -15.00
CA GLU A 151 11.49 12.71 -13.63
C GLU A 151 11.34 11.38 -12.87
N ALA A 152 10.68 10.37 -13.45
CA ALA A 152 10.54 9.05 -12.84
C ALA A 152 11.91 8.43 -12.52
N LEU A 153 12.86 8.54 -13.44
CA LEU A 153 14.24 8.08 -13.23
C LEU A 153 14.92 8.83 -12.08
N THR A 154 14.70 10.13 -11.97
CA THR A 154 15.25 10.92 -10.86
C THR A 154 14.67 10.44 -9.51
N VAL A 155 13.35 10.22 -9.43
CA VAL A 155 12.71 9.66 -8.21
C VAL A 155 13.29 8.30 -7.86
N THR A 156 13.55 7.45 -8.86
CA THR A 156 14.13 6.11 -8.66
C THR A 156 15.58 6.21 -8.16
N LEU A 157 16.41 7.05 -8.76
CA LEU A 157 17.83 7.23 -8.40
C LEU A 157 18.02 7.90 -7.03
N GLU A 158 17.08 8.71 -6.59
CA GLU A 158 17.08 9.32 -5.25
C GLU A 158 16.56 8.38 -4.17
N THR A 159 16.17 7.15 -4.52
CA THR A 159 15.75 6.16 -3.53
C THR A 159 16.93 5.78 -2.64
N PRO A 160 16.77 5.78 -1.31
CA PRO A 160 17.86 5.44 -0.40
C PRO A 160 18.45 4.05 -0.67
N ALA A 161 19.76 3.90 -0.47
CA ALA A 161 20.45 2.63 -0.72
C ALA A 161 19.90 1.48 0.14
N GLU A 162 19.39 1.79 1.34
CA GLU A 162 18.78 0.83 2.25
C GLU A 162 17.53 0.14 1.64
N CYS A 163 16.93 0.75 0.61
CA CYS A 163 15.81 0.15 -0.11
C CYS A 163 16.22 -1.03 -1.00
N GLY A 164 17.51 -1.20 -1.29
CA GLY A 164 18.06 -2.37 -1.98
C GLY A 164 18.42 -3.53 -1.05
N GLU A 165 18.31 -3.34 0.27
CA GLU A 165 18.66 -4.37 1.24
C GLU A 165 17.45 -5.30 1.52
N PRO A 166 17.69 -6.58 1.92
CA PRO A 166 16.63 -7.55 2.15
C PRO A 166 15.57 -7.11 3.16
N GLU A 167 15.92 -6.24 4.11
CA GLU A 167 15.00 -5.71 5.11
C GLU A 167 13.90 -4.84 4.49
N ALA A 168 14.13 -4.27 3.30
CA ALA A 168 13.12 -3.51 2.57
C ALA A 168 12.02 -4.40 1.98
N ASP A 169 12.30 -5.67 1.74
CA ASP A 169 11.34 -6.63 1.19
C ASP A 169 10.19 -6.89 2.18
N GLU A 170 10.43 -6.73 3.49
CA GLU A 170 9.39 -6.82 4.53
C GLU A 170 8.29 -5.74 4.39
N GLN A 171 8.54 -4.66 3.64
CA GLN A 171 7.54 -3.64 3.34
C GLN A 171 6.57 -4.07 2.23
N SER A 172 6.93 -5.10 1.45
CA SER A 172 6.05 -5.63 0.41
C SER A 172 4.90 -6.44 0.99
N SER A 173 3.72 -6.31 0.41
CA SER A 173 2.59 -7.22 0.68
C SER A 173 2.75 -8.57 -0.02
N ASP A 174 3.71 -8.69 -0.92
CA ASP A 174 4.04 -9.89 -1.69
C ASP A 174 5.42 -10.39 -1.23
N PRO A 175 5.50 -11.53 -0.54
CA PRO A 175 6.76 -12.05 0.01
C PRO A 175 7.74 -12.54 -1.06
N GLU A 176 7.30 -12.71 -2.32
CA GLU A 176 8.15 -13.13 -3.43
C GLU A 176 8.78 -11.94 -4.18
N ARG A 177 8.40 -10.71 -3.82
CA ARG A 177 8.86 -9.49 -4.49
C ARG A 177 10.05 -8.89 -3.74
N SER A 178 11.17 -8.70 -4.44
CA SER A 178 12.33 -7.95 -3.96
C SER A 178 12.18 -6.45 -4.30
N MET A 179 12.37 -5.60 -3.30
CA MET A 179 12.38 -4.16 -3.46
C MET A 179 13.59 -3.70 -4.30
N GLY A 180 14.76 -4.29 -4.02
CA GLY A 180 15.98 -4.02 -4.76
C GLY A 180 15.84 -4.32 -6.25
N ASP A 181 15.37 -5.52 -6.59
CA ASP A 181 15.15 -5.92 -7.98
C ASP A 181 14.14 -5.01 -8.68
N THR A 182 13.06 -4.63 -8.00
CA THR A 182 12.05 -3.71 -8.55
C THR A 182 12.62 -2.32 -8.85
N ILE A 183 13.49 -1.81 -8.00
CA ILE A 183 14.18 -0.52 -8.22
C ILE A 183 15.11 -0.61 -9.44
N GLU A 184 15.92 -1.68 -9.53
CA GLU A 184 16.86 -1.90 -10.63
C GLU A 184 16.12 -2.07 -11.97
N GLU A 185 15.10 -2.91 -12.02
CA GLU A 185 14.25 -3.08 -13.22
C GLU A 185 13.57 -1.78 -13.65
N THR A 186 13.09 -0.99 -12.69
CA THR A 186 12.47 0.31 -12.98
C THR A 186 13.49 1.29 -13.55
N GLU A 187 14.71 1.33 -12.99
CA GLU A 187 15.79 2.18 -13.49
C GLU A 187 16.19 1.82 -14.92
N GLU A 188 16.37 0.53 -15.20
CA GLU A 188 16.72 0.04 -16.54
C GLU A 188 15.61 0.35 -17.57
N ARG A 189 14.37 0.08 -17.22
CA ARG A 189 13.21 0.34 -18.08
C ARG A 189 13.06 1.83 -18.40
N LEU A 190 13.22 2.71 -17.40
CA LEU A 190 13.16 4.15 -17.60
C LEU A 190 14.29 4.68 -18.48
N LYS A 191 15.52 4.17 -18.32
CA LYS A 191 16.65 4.48 -19.20
C LYS A 191 16.37 4.08 -20.65
N GLN A 192 15.79 2.92 -20.87
CA GLN A 192 15.41 2.46 -22.21
C GLN A 192 14.35 3.36 -22.83
N LYS A 193 13.29 3.71 -22.08
CA LYS A 193 12.23 4.63 -22.54
C LYS A 193 12.79 6.00 -22.92
N GLN A 194 13.71 6.56 -22.12
CA GLN A 194 14.39 7.81 -22.46
C GLN A 194 15.21 7.73 -23.74
N GLN A 195 15.96 6.64 -23.95
CA GLN A 195 16.75 6.46 -25.17
C GLN A 195 15.85 6.36 -26.40
N GLN A 196 14.74 5.65 -26.32
CA GLN A 196 13.76 5.56 -27.40
C GLN A 196 13.20 6.94 -27.78
N GLN A 197 12.87 7.79 -26.82
CA GLN A 197 12.40 9.14 -27.10
C GLN A 197 13.47 10.06 -27.71
N GLN A 198 14.74 9.88 -27.34
CA GLN A 198 15.86 10.69 -27.88
C GLN A 198 16.30 10.26 -29.27
N SER A 199 16.16 8.99 -29.62
CA SER A 199 16.51 8.46 -30.93
C SER A 199 15.50 8.83 -32.04
N GLY A 200 14.38 9.45 -31.68
CA GLY A 200 13.34 9.79 -32.64
C GLY A 200 12.62 8.55 -33.21
N GLU A 201 12.89 7.38 -32.63
CA GLU A 201 12.13 6.16 -32.86
C GLU A 201 10.79 6.21 -32.10
N GLY A 202 10.03 7.31 -32.28
CA GLY A 202 8.59 7.19 -32.29
C GLY A 202 8.28 6.31 -33.48
N GLU A 203 7.67 5.17 -33.23
CA GLU A 203 7.19 4.29 -34.28
C GLU A 203 6.54 5.11 -35.38
N GLU A 204 7.28 5.36 -36.52
CA GLU A 204 6.58 5.37 -37.80
C GLU A 204 5.78 4.05 -37.75
N PRO A 205 4.48 4.08 -38.13
CA PRO A 205 3.75 2.85 -38.31
C PRO A 205 4.62 2.03 -39.26
N GLN A 206 5.37 1.07 -38.71
CA GLN A 206 5.98 0.08 -39.55
C GLN A 206 4.76 -0.50 -40.29
N GLU A 207 4.67 -0.15 -41.58
CA GLU A 207 3.94 -0.99 -42.48
C GLU A 207 4.51 -2.37 -42.23
N GLN A 208 3.79 -3.11 -41.39
CA GLN A 208 4.07 -4.52 -41.19
C GLN A 208 4.14 -5.09 -42.59
N PRO A 209 5.28 -5.65 -43.01
CA PRO A 209 5.21 -6.53 -44.16
C PRO A 209 4.09 -7.48 -43.82
N GLU A 210 3.10 -7.62 -44.71
CA GLU A 210 2.00 -8.56 -44.56
C GLU A 210 2.62 -9.86 -44.05
N GLN A 211 2.60 -10.05 -42.72
CA GLN A 211 2.96 -11.33 -42.12
C GLN A 211 1.82 -12.24 -42.57
N GLU A 212 2.17 -13.14 -43.48
CA GLU A 212 1.38 -14.35 -43.67
C GLU A 212 0.91 -14.79 -42.29
N GLY A 213 -0.40 -14.87 -42.08
CA GLY A 213 -0.99 -15.23 -40.82
C GLY A 213 -0.32 -16.51 -40.28
N PRO A 214 -0.32 -16.71 -38.95
CA PRO A 214 0.34 -17.86 -38.38
C PRO A 214 -0.05 -19.13 -39.14
N SER A 215 0.95 -19.92 -39.52
CA SER A 215 0.72 -21.18 -40.20
C SER A 215 -0.20 -22.09 -39.36
N ASP A 216 -0.95 -22.97 -40.01
CA ASP A 216 -1.85 -23.93 -39.32
C ASP A 216 -1.13 -24.70 -38.18
N ASP A 217 0.18 -24.94 -38.31
CA ASP A 217 1.03 -25.57 -37.30
C ASP A 217 1.25 -24.64 -36.09
N GLN A 218 1.39 -23.32 -36.30
CA GLN A 218 1.54 -22.33 -35.21
C GLN A 218 0.21 -22.06 -34.49
N LEU A 219 -0.92 -22.13 -35.20
CA LEU A 219 -2.25 -22.06 -34.58
C LEU A 219 -2.52 -23.29 -33.73
N GLY A 220 -2.10 -24.51 -34.16
CA GLY A 220 -2.19 -25.74 -33.39
C GLY A 220 -1.36 -25.69 -32.10
N ASP A 221 -0.13 -25.18 -32.17
CA ASP A 221 0.76 -25.04 -30.97
C ASP A 221 0.18 -24.00 -29.97
N LEU A 222 -0.46 -22.95 -30.47
CA LEU A 222 -1.11 -21.94 -29.64
C LEU A 222 -2.38 -22.50 -28.95
N GLU A 223 -3.15 -23.31 -29.67
CA GLU A 223 -4.35 -23.97 -29.16
C GLU A 223 -4.01 -25.01 -28.09
N ASP A 224 -2.93 -25.76 -28.29
CA ASP A 224 -2.42 -26.74 -27.31
C ASP A 224 -1.93 -26.04 -26.04
N ARG A 225 -1.20 -24.90 -26.16
CA ARG A 225 -0.78 -24.09 -25.01
C ARG A 225 -1.95 -23.46 -24.27
N LEU A 226 -2.97 -23.01 -24.96
CA LEU A 226 -4.18 -22.47 -24.34
C LEU A 226 -4.98 -23.56 -23.60
N ASN A 227 -5.02 -24.78 -24.14
CA ASN A 227 -5.68 -25.90 -23.48
C ASN A 227 -4.89 -26.36 -22.26
N GLN A 228 -3.55 -26.45 -22.37
CA GLN A 228 -2.67 -26.77 -21.23
C GLN A 228 -2.82 -25.72 -20.12
N GLY A 229 -2.85 -24.42 -20.45
CA GLY A 229 -3.07 -23.35 -19.47
C GLY A 229 -4.48 -23.36 -18.86
N ARG A 230 -5.48 -23.97 -19.53
CA ARG A 230 -6.81 -24.21 -18.95
C ARG A 230 -6.82 -25.39 -17.98
N GLU A 231 -6.14 -26.47 -18.33
CA GLU A 231 -5.99 -27.63 -17.45
C GLU A 231 -5.21 -27.28 -16.18
N GLU A 232 -4.11 -26.53 -16.30
CA GLU A 232 -3.34 -26.03 -15.15
C GLU A 232 -4.16 -25.09 -14.26
N ARG A 233 -5.06 -24.28 -14.83
CA ARG A 233 -5.97 -23.45 -14.02
C ARG A 233 -7.05 -24.27 -13.31
N GLN A 234 -7.56 -25.30 -13.96
CA GLN A 234 -8.54 -26.21 -13.36
C GLN A 234 -7.96 -27.04 -12.22
N ASP A 235 -6.70 -27.48 -12.38
CA ASP A 235 -5.97 -28.18 -11.33
C ASP A 235 -5.56 -27.27 -10.16
N ASN A 236 -5.40 -25.95 -10.41
CA ASN A 236 -5.10 -24.94 -9.39
C ASN A 236 -6.36 -24.31 -8.74
N GLU A 237 -7.56 -24.50 -9.29
CA GLU A 237 -8.81 -24.09 -8.61
C GLU A 237 -9.14 -25.00 -7.43
N ASP A 238 -8.56 -26.21 -7.35
CA ASP A 238 -8.62 -27.10 -6.18
C ASP A 238 -7.45 -26.92 -5.19
N GLY A 239 -6.49 -26.01 -5.48
CA GLY A 239 -5.34 -25.67 -4.67
C GLY A 239 -5.15 -24.17 -4.54
N ASP A 240 -5.38 -23.71 -3.34
CA ASP A 240 -5.08 -22.40 -2.70
C ASP A 240 -4.38 -21.36 -3.60
N GLY A 241 -5.15 -20.30 -3.98
CA GLY A 241 -4.73 -19.33 -4.97
C GLY A 241 -3.62 -18.39 -4.54
N SER A 242 -2.47 -18.56 -5.14
CA SER A 242 -1.37 -17.58 -5.15
C SER A 242 -1.11 -17.17 -6.61
N GLY A 243 -1.76 -16.12 -7.08
CA GLY A 243 -1.51 -15.54 -8.39
C GLY A 243 -0.46 -14.43 -8.30
N SER A 244 0.73 -14.68 -8.82
CA SER A 244 1.77 -13.67 -9.00
C SER A 244 1.42 -12.76 -10.17
N GLY A 245 0.94 -11.55 -9.90
CA GLY A 245 0.81 -10.48 -10.90
C GLY A 245 1.76 -9.35 -10.56
N THR A 246 2.57 -8.94 -11.52
CA THR A 246 3.63 -7.92 -11.39
C THR A 246 3.13 -6.50 -11.17
N ASP A 247 1.82 -6.27 -11.10
CA ASP A 247 1.19 -4.94 -11.01
C ASP A 247 0.62 -4.61 -9.62
N LYS A 248 1.08 -5.31 -8.57
CA LYS A 248 0.64 -5.04 -7.20
C LYS A 248 1.48 -3.92 -6.57
N PRO A 249 0.85 -2.92 -5.90
CA PRO A 249 1.59 -1.88 -5.18
C PRO A 249 2.35 -2.46 -3.99
N TRP A 250 3.39 -1.79 -3.63
CA TRP A 250 4.21 -2.06 -2.44
C TRP A 250 3.49 -1.70 -1.14
#